data_12d6b29af30781147f59dc075a0b5afe
#
_entry.id   12d6b29af30781147f59dc075a0b5afe
#
_cell.length_a   1.000
_cell.length_b   1.000
_cell.length_c   1.000
_cell.angle_alpha   90.00
_cell.angle_beta   90.00
_cell.angle_gamma   90.00
#
_symmetry.space_group_name_H-M   'P 1'
#
loop_
_entity.id
_entity.type
_entity.pdbx_description
1 polymer ?
#
loop_
_entity_poly.entity_id
_entity_poly.type
_entity_poly.pdbx_seq_one_letter_code
_entity_poly.pdbx_strand_id
1 'polypeptide(L)'
;MAMITNDWLTALGGEFHKPYYRQLFEFVKDEYNTTVVFPPADDIFNAFHLTPLSKLKVGILGQDPYHNVGQAHGLCFSVKPDVDIP
;
A
#
# COMPACT_ATOMS: atom_id res chain seq x y z
N MET A 1 2.02 0.95 -10.72
CA MET A 1 1.36 1.00 -9.39
C MET A 1 -0.15 0.96 -9.60
N ALA A 2 -0.83 0.07 -8.89
CA ALA A 2 -2.29 0.01 -8.96
C ALA A 2 -2.91 1.24 -8.31
N MET A 3 -3.92 1.80 -8.96
CA MET A 3 -4.62 2.98 -8.45
C MET A 3 -5.79 2.56 -7.55
N ILE A 4 -6.12 3.41 -6.58
CA ILE A 4 -7.33 3.23 -5.77
C ILE A 4 -8.55 3.51 -6.65
N THR A 5 -9.48 2.56 -6.72
CA THR A 5 -10.64 2.64 -7.62
C THR A 5 -12.00 2.61 -6.92
N ASN A 6 -12.04 2.33 -5.60
CA ASN A 6 -13.30 2.29 -4.84
C ASN A 6 -13.57 3.64 -4.14
N ASP A 7 -14.47 3.65 -3.16
CA ASP A 7 -14.89 4.88 -2.46
C ASP A 7 -13.77 5.56 -1.65
N TRP A 8 -12.66 4.89 -1.38
CA TRP A 8 -11.47 5.53 -0.85
C TRP A 8 -10.94 6.61 -1.79
N LEU A 9 -11.11 6.45 -3.11
CA LEU A 9 -10.68 7.48 -4.07
C LEU A 9 -11.46 8.78 -3.85
N THR A 10 -12.75 8.71 -3.57
CA THR A 10 -13.57 9.88 -3.25
C THR A 10 -13.06 10.58 -1.98
N ALA A 11 -12.75 9.80 -0.95
CA ALA A 11 -12.29 10.34 0.33
C ALA A 11 -10.88 10.91 0.27
N LEU A 12 -9.96 10.26 -0.47
CA LEU A 12 -8.54 10.58 -0.46
C LEU A 12 -8.06 11.33 -1.70
N GLY A 13 -8.88 11.40 -2.76
CA GLY A 13 -8.45 11.94 -4.06
C GLY A 13 -7.88 13.34 -3.99
N GLY A 14 -8.40 14.19 -3.09
CA GLY A 14 -7.88 15.54 -2.90
C GLY A 14 -6.43 15.57 -2.39
N GLU A 15 -5.99 14.54 -1.66
CA GLU A 15 -4.63 14.47 -1.16
C GLU A 15 -3.62 14.23 -2.29
N PHE A 16 -4.03 13.55 -3.36
CA PHE A 16 -3.14 13.20 -4.47
C PHE A 16 -2.70 14.42 -5.29
N HIS A 17 -3.37 15.55 -5.14
CA HIS A 17 -3.03 16.80 -5.82
C HIS A 17 -2.17 17.73 -4.96
N LYS A 18 -1.92 17.39 -3.70
CA LYS A 18 -1.14 18.23 -2.79
C LYS A 18 0.38 18.04 -3.03
N PRO A 19 1.18 19.10 -2.78
CA PRO A 19 2.64 19.01 -3.00
C PRO A 19 3.33 17.89 -2.23
N TYR A 20 2.91 17.62 -0.99
CA TYR A 20 3.54 16.56 -0.20
C TYR A 20 3.38 15.19 -0.87
N TYR A 21 2.21 14.94 -1.50
CA TYR A 21 1.96 13.67 -2.16
C TYR A 21 2.84 13.53 -3.40
N ARG A 22 3.00 14.59 -4.18
CA ARG A 22 3.88 14.58 -5.35
C ARG A 22 5.31 14.26 -4.96
N GLN A 23 5.82 14.90 -3.90
CA GLN A 23 7.16 14.65 -3.39
C GLN A 23 7.32 13.20 -2.92
N LEU A 24 6.35 12.69 -2.19
CA LEU A 24 6.33 11.30 -1.74
C LEU A 24 6.30 10.33 -2.93
N PHE A 25 5.45 10.59 -3.91
CA PHE A 25 5.33 9.75 -5.10
C PHE A 25 6.66 9.67 -5.86
N GLU A 26 7.31 10.81 -6.09
CA GLU A 26 8.61 10.84 -6.78
C GLU A 26 9.67 10.09 -5.99
N PHE A 27 9.72 10.27 -4.68
CA PHE A 27 10.66 9.55 -3.82
C PHE A 27 10.44 8.03 -3.91
N VAL A 28 9.21 7.58 -3.76
CA VAL A 28 8.88 6.14 -3.81
C VAL A 28 9.17 5.55 -5.18
N LYS A 29 8.82 6.29 -6.25
CA LYS A 29 9.10 5.87 -7.62
C LYS A 29 10.59 5.66 -7.85
N ASP A 30 11.42 6.60 -7.38
CA ASP A 30 12.87 6.49 -7.51
C ASP A 30 13.41 5.27 -6.74
N GLU A 31 12.89 5.01 -5.54
CA GLU A 31 13.29 3.85 -4.76
C GLU A 31 12.96 2.55 -5.49
N TYR A 32 11.76 2.42 -6.08
CA TYR A 32 11.39 1.23 -6.86
C TYR A 32 12.27 1.04 -8.09
N ASN A 33 12.78 2.13 -8.67
CA ASN A 33 13.64 2.06 -9.84
C ASN A 33 15.10 1.71 -9.52
N THR A 34 15.56 1.98 -8.30
CA THR A 34 16.97 1.89 -7.95
C THR A 34 17.28 0.79 -6.93
N THR A 35 16.29 0.33 -6.18
CA THR A 35 16.45 -0.70 -5.15
C THR A 35 15.29 -1.69 -5.20
N VAL A 36 15.40 -2.77 -4.40
CA VAL A 36 14.27 -3.69 -4.19
C VAL A 36 13.42 -3.16 -3.05
N VAL A 37 12.17 -2.83 -3.34
CA VAL A 37 11.22 -2.27 -2.36
C VAL A 37 10.06 -3.25 -2.15
N PHE A 38 9.61 -3.39 -0.90
CA PHE A 38 8.47 -4.22 -0.53
C PHE A 38 7.34 -3.34 0.02
N PRO A 39 6.08 -3.67 -0.27
CA PRO A 39 5.60 -4.73 -1.17
C PRO A 39 5.82 -4.37 -2.63
N PRO A 40 5.53 -5.28 -3.58
CA PRO A 40 5.48 -4.92 -5.00
C PRO A 40 4.52 -3.74 -5.21
N ALA A 41 4.82 -2.89 -6.20
CA ALA A 41 4.08 -1.64 -6.40
C ALA A 41 2.56 -1.82 -6.51
N ASP A 42 2.10 -2.92 -7.10
CA ASP A 42 0.67 -3.20 -7.25
C ASP A 42 -0.01 -3.57 -5.94
N ASP A 43 0.75 -3.91 -4.90
CA ASP A 43 0.21 -4.32 -3.60
C ASP A 43 0.19 -3.17 -2.58
N ILE A 44 0.74 -1.99 -2.90
CA ILE A 44 0.85 -0.87 -1.93
C ILE A 44 -0.51 -0.52 -1.32
N PHE A 45 -1.57 -0.47 -2.14
CA PHE A 45 -2.90 -0.06 -1.69
C PHE A 45 -3.86 -1.23 -1.44
N ASN A 46 -3.35 -2.44 -1.23
CA ASN A 46 -4.20 -3.62 -1.02
C ASN A 46 -5.21 -3.44 0.11
N ALA A 47 -4.82 -2.81 1.21
CA ALA A 47 -5.74 -2.58 2.32
C ALA A 47 -6.98 -1.78 1.88
N PHE A 48 -6.78 -0.76 1.05
CA PHE A 48 -7.90 0.04 0.52
C PHE A 48 -8.74 -0.75 -0.47
N HIS A 49 -8.11 -1.53 -1.36
CA HIS A 49 -8.82 -2.31 -2.38
C HIS A 49 -9.69 -3.40 -1.76
N LEU A 50 -9.20 -4.04 -0.69
CA LEU A 50 -9.89 -5.18 -0.07
C LEU A 50 -11.02 -4.77 0.85
N THR A 51 -10.98 -3.56 1.41
CA THR A 51 -12.02 -3.07 2.33
C THR A 51 -12.45 -1.67 1.91
N PRO A 52 -13.57 -1.55 1.16
CA PRO A 52 -14.12 -0.24 0.82
C PRO A 52 -14.42 0.59 2.08
N LEU A 53 -14.29 1.90 1.98
CA LEU A 53 -14.51 2.83 3.10
C LEU A 53 -15.89 2.63 3.72
N SER A 54 -16.91 2.41 2.91
CA SER A 54 -18.29 2.21 3.37
C SER A 54 -18.47 0.96 4.24
N LYS A 55 -17.54 0.01 4.17
CA LYS A 55 -17.60 -1.24 4.95
C LYS A 55 -16.58 -1.28 6.07
N LEU A 56 -15.74 -0.25 6.18
CA LEU A 56 -14.69 -0.20 7.20
C LEU A 56 -15.31 -0.01 8.58
N LYS A 57 -14.86 -0.80 9.54
CA LYS A 57 -15.23 -0.67 10.96
C LYS A 57 -14.05 -0.27 11.81
N VAL A 58 -12.87 -0.82 11.53
CA VAL A 58 -11.65 -0.55 12.30
C VAL A 58 -10.49 -0.46 11.31
N GLY A 59 -9.65 0.56 11.47
CA GLY A 59 -8.39 0.69 10.75
C GLY A 59 -7.21 0.51 11.72
N ILE A 60 -6.21 -0.27 11.30
CA ILE A 60 -4.97 -0.44 12.05
C ILE A 60 -3.83 0.12 11.21
N LEU A 61 -3.15 1.12 11.75
CA LEU A 61 -1.94 1.66 11.15
C LEU A 61 -0.74 1.11 11.90
N GLY A 62 0.07 0.31 11.22
CA GLY A 62 1.26 -0.28 11.82
C GLY A 62 2.46 -0.16 10.90
N GLN A 63 3.62 -0.49 11.43
CA GLN A 63 4.82 -0.62 10.63
C GLN A 63 4.85 -2.01 10.00
N ASP A 64 5.25 -2.09 8.72
CA ASP A 64 5.42 -3.38 8.05
C ASP A 64 6.59 -4.13 8.69
N PRO A 65 6.35 -5.31 9.29
CA PRO A 65 7.41 -6.07 9.95
C PRO A 65 8.26 -6.90 8.99
N TYR A 66 7.89 -6.99 7.71
CA TYR A 66 8.49 -7.96 6.79
C TYR A 66 9.51 -7.28 5.88
N HIS A 67 10.68 -7.91 5.75
CA HIS A 67 11.78 -7.40 4.93
C HIS A 67 12.30 -8.42 3.92
N ASN A 68 11.71 -9.63 3.86
CA ASN A 68 12.07 -10.66 2.89
C ASN A 68 11.19 -10.58 1.64
N VAL A 69 11.76 -11.03 0.51
CA VAL A 69 11.03 -11.06 -0.76
C VAL A 69 9.75 -11.87 -0.63
N GLY A 70 8.64 -11.32 -1.11
CA GLY A 70 7.35 -12.00 -1.19
C GLY A 70 6.51 -11.97 0.08
N GLN A 71 7.03 -11.49 1.21
CA GLN A 71 6.29 -11.46 2.48
C GLN A 71 5.29 -10.30 2.55
N ALA A 72 5.74 -9.07 2.25
CA ALA A 72 4.87 -7.89 2.29
C ALA A 72 3.90 -7.88 1.10
N HIS A 73 2.63 -7.59 1.37
CA HIS A 73 1.62 -7.48 0.31
C HIS A 73 0.57 -6.39 0.56
N GLY A 74 0.93 -5.39 1.36
CA GLY A 74 0.07 -4.22 1.60
C GLY A 74 -0.92 -4.37 2.74
N LEU A 75 -0.84 -5.45 3.53
CA LEU A 75 -1.67 -5.68 4.71
C LEU A 75 -0.75 -5.93 5.91
N CYS A 76 -0.98 -5.22 7.02
CA CYS A 76 -0.14 -5.42 8.20
C CYS A 76 -0.37 -6.82 8.80
N PHE A 77 0.69 -7.43 9.30
CA PHE A 77 0.70 -8.76 9.94
C PHE A 77 0.19 -9.91 9.06
N SER A 78 0.18 -9.74 7.74
CA SER A 78 -0.33 -10.74 6.82
C SER A 78 0.68 -11.04 5.72
N VAL A 79 0.70 -12.29 5.26
CA VAL A 79 1.46 -12.73 4.08
C VAL A 79 0.52 -13.45 3.12
N LYS A 80 0.92 -13.56 1.86
CA LYS A 80 0.13 -14.30 0.86
C LYS A 80 0.07 -15.79 1.23
N PRO A 81 -0.98 -16.51 0.79
CA PRO A 81 -1.15 -17.94 1.14
C PRO A 81 -0.01 -18.85 0.70
N ASP A 82 0.71 -18.47 -0.36
CA ASP A 82 1.83 -19.25 -0.92
C ASP A 82 3.19 -18.91 -0.28
N VAL A 83 3.21 -18.07 0.76
CA VAL A 83 4.43 -17.64 1.44
C VAL A 83 4.45 -18.22 2.85
N ASP A 84 5.63 -18.67 3.29
CA ASP A 84 5.81 -19.17 4.64
C ASP A 84 5.55 -18.07 5.67
N ILE A 85 4.90 -18.45 6.77
CA ILE A 85 4.67 -17.54 7.89
C ILE A 85 6.01 -17.20 8.54
N PRO A 86 6.34 -15.91 8.62
CA PRO A 86 7.61 -15.48 9.23
C PRO A 86 7.69 -15.77 10.72
#